data_32630f94bf765a6e4a344329c9c7fe51
#
_entry.id   32630f94bf765a6e4a344329c9c7fe51
#
_cell.length_a   1.000
_cell.length_b   1.000
_cell.length_c   1.000
_cell.angle_alpha   90.00
_cell.angle_beta   90.00
_cell.angle_gamma   90.00
#
_symmetry.space_group_name_H-M   'P 1'
#
loop_
_entity.id
_entity.type
_entity.pdbx_description
1 polymer ?
#
loop_
_entity_poly.entity_id
_entity_poly.type
_entity_poly.pdbx_seq_one_letter_code
_entity_poly.pdbx_strand_id
1 'polypeptide(L)'
;MAFDRTIAPPQSKLVIGEVLNFPGKWSSYPPHHHSQPEIYYYEFSPQWGYGHGELGEDVYKIKQGDILPITDNKVHSQTAAPGFHMYYLWSIRHPDEDPYDGFTYIKPFETMLDLSLIHI
;
A
#
# COMPACT_ATOMS: atom_id res chain seq x y z
N MET A 1 12.61 -5.12 0.46
CA MET A 1 12.06 -5.62 1.72
C MET A 1 11.49 -4.49 2.53
N ALA A 2 10.45 -4.71 3.28
CA ALA A 2 9.79 -3.70 4.08
C ALA A 2 9.53 -4.25 5.49
N PHE A 3 9.41 -3.36 6.46
CA PHE A 3 8.85 -3.66 7.78
C PHE A 3 7.34 -3.39 7.70
N ASP A 4 6.55 -4.33 8.19
CA ASP A 4 5.10 -4.23 8.18
C ASP A 4 4.55 -4.61 9.55
N ARG A 5 3.65 -3.78 10.07
CA ARG A 5 2.96 -4.05 11.32
C ARG A 5 1.49 -3.65 11.20
N THR A 6 0.61 -4.56 11.56
CA THR A 6 -0.84 -4.36 11.51
C THR A 6 -1.43 -4.46 12.91
N ILE A 7 -2.34 -3.56 13.24
CA ILE A 7 -3.08 -3.55 14.50
C ILE A 7 -4.57 -3.54 14.17
N ALA A 8 -5.28 -4.59 14.59
CA ALA A 8 -6.70 -4.74 14.30
C ALA A 8 -7.39 -5.52 15.40
N PRO A 9 -7.81 -4.87 16.50
CA PRO A 9 -8.63 -5.54 17.50
C PRO A 9 -9.91 -6.10 16.88
N PRO A 10 -10.41 -7.25 17.33
CA PRO A 10 -11.54 -7.93 16.69
C PRO A 10 -12.80 -7.10 16.50
N GLN A 11 -13.07 -6.17 17.44
CA GLN A 11 -14.26 -5.32 17.39
C GLN A 11 -14.02 -3.97 16.69
N SER A 12 -12.83 -3.75 16.15
CA SER A 12 -12.49 -2.47 15.53
C SER A 12 -13.22 -2.28 14.21
N LYS A 13 -13.60 -1.04 13.93
CA LYS A 13 -14.10 -0.64 12.61
C LYS A 13 -12.97 -0.23 11.67
N LEU A 14 -11.74 -0.24 12.16
CA LEU A 14 -10.56 0.10 11.38
C LEU A 14 -9.52 -1.00 11.46
N VAL A 15 -8.86 -1.24 10.33
CA VAL A 15 -7.64 -2.03 10.25
C VAL A 15 -6.51 -1.07 9.93
N ILE A 16 -5.49 -1.04 10.78
CA ILE A 16 -4.39 -0.08 10.66
C ILE A 16 -3.07 -0.84 10.62
N GLY A 17 -2.20 -0.45 9.70
CA GLY A 17 -0.87 -1.01 9.61
C GLY A 17 0.14 0.04 9.19
N GLU A 18 1.42 -0.27 9.40
CA GLU A 18 2.50 0.60 8.98
C GLU A 18 3.56 -0.20 8.25
N VAL A 19 4.21 0.44 7.28
CA VAL A 19 5.24 -0.17 6.45
C VAL A 19 6.41 0.80 6.34
N LEU A 20 7.62 0.28 6.50
CA LEU A 20 8.83 1.00 6.14
C LEU A 20 9.39 0.35 4.89
N ASN A 21 9.34 1.08 3.79
CA ASN A 21 9.79 0.60 2.49
C ASN A 21 11.18 1.14 2.17
N PHE A 22 12.05 0.26 1.69
CA PHE A 22 13.45 0.61 1.42
C PHE A 22 13.59 1.37 0.09
N PRO A 23 14.69 2.13 -0.07
CA PRO A 23 14.90 2.96 -1.25
C PRO A 23 14.77 2.19 -2.56
N GLY A 24 14.03 2.77 -3.50
CA GLY A 24 13.85 2.22 -4.84
C GLY A 24 12.99 0.97 -4.92
N LYS A 25 12.37 0.54 -3.83
CA LYS A 25 11.59 -0.70 -3.82
C LYS A 25 10.12 -0.41 -3.98
N TRP A 26 9.44 -1.36 -4.60
CA TRP A 26 7.99 -1.38 -4.67
C TRP A 26 7.40 -1.90 -3.38
N SER A 27 6.19 -1.49 -3.08
CA SER A 27 5.44 -1.90 -1.90
C SER A 27 3.97 -2.03 -2.25
N SER A 28 3.24 -2.86 -1.51
CA SER A 28 1.85 -3.18 -1.85
C SER A 28 1.75 -3.68 -3.29
N TYR A 29 2.72 -4.47 -3.69
CA TYR A 29 2.88 -4.97 -5.05
C TYR A 29 2.85 -6.50 -5.02
N PRO A 30 2.26 -7.21 -5.97
CA PRO A 30 1.67 -6.73 -7.25
C PRO A 30 0.42 -5.85 -7.06
N PRO A 31 0.01 -5.13 -8.12
CA PRO A 31 -1.21 -4.32 -8.05
C PRO A 31 -2.41 -5.16 -7.62
N HIS A 32 -3.20 -4.60 -6.71
CA HIS A 32 -4.32 -5.31 -6.09
C HIS A 32 -5.44 -4.33 -5.74
N HIS A 33 -6.59 -4.86 -5.35
CA HIS A 33 -7.73 -4.04 -4.96
C HIS A 33 -8.58 -4.74 -3.88
N HIS A 34 -9.37 -3.95 -3.20
CA HIS A 34 -10.40 -4.40 -2.26
C HIS A 34 -11.50 -3.33 -2.21
N SER A 35 -12.71 -3.75 -1.84
CA SER A 35 -13.87 -2.84 -1.87
C SER A 35 -13.85 -1.82 -0.72
N GLN A 36 -13.17 -2.12 0.37
CA GLN A 36 -13.14 -1.25 1.54
C GLN A 36 -12.30 0.00 1.25
N PRO A 37 -12.78 1.19 1.66
CA PRO A 37 -11.99 2.42 1.49
C PRO A 37 -10.75 2.40 2.36
N GLU A 38 -9.68 3.00 1.83
CA GLU A 38 -8.38 3.03 2.49
C GLU A 38 -7.76 4.40 2.36
N ILE A 39 -6.90 4.78 3.31
CA ILE A 39 -6.05 5.96 3.22
C ILE A 39 -4.62 5.56 3.48
N TYR A 40 -3.69 6.11 2.69
CA TYR A 40 -2.27 6.06 2.97
C TYR A 40 -1.78 7.42 3.41
N TYR A 41 -0.96 7.47 4.47
CA TYR A 41 -0.25 8.66 4.92
C TYR A 41 1.24 8.37 4.82
N TYR A 42 2.01 9.31 4.22
CA TYR A 42 3.39 9.07 3.86
C TYR A 42 4.38 9.98 4.56
N GLU A 43 5.53 9.40 4.93
CA GLU A 43 6.70 10.15 5.36
C GLU A 43 7.94 9.58 4.69
N PHE A 44 8.95 10.43 4.52
CA PHE A 44 10.18 10.05 3.84
C PHE A 44 11.40 10.37 4.68
N SER A 45 12.47 9.58 4.52
CA SER A 45 13.76 9.85 5.11
C SER A 45 14.82 9.75 4.00
N PRO A 46 15.55 10.84 3.71
CA PRO A 46 15.33 12.20 4.21
C PRO A 46 13.99 12.80 3.80
N GLN A 47 13.53 13.79 4.56
CA GLN A 47 12.16 14.33 4.41
C GLN A 47 11.88 14.97 3.06
N TRP A 48 12.89 15.36 2.31
CA TRP A 48 12.71 15.91 0.96
C TRP A 48 12.59 14.83 -0.11
N GLY A 49 12.57 13.57 0.30
CA GLY A 49 12.38 12.45 -0.61
C GLY A 49 10.97 12.34 -1.16
N TYR A 50 10.78 11.39 -2.05
CA TYR A 50 9.49 11.18 -2.68
C TYR A 50 9.34 9.73 -3.16
N GLY A 51 8.11 9.40 -3.56
CA GLY A 51 7.79 8.14 -4.20
C GLY A 51 6.64 8.31 -5.16
N HIS A 52 6.11 7.21 -5.67
CA HIS A 52 4.94 7.19 -6.55
C HIS A 52 3.87 6.28 -5.98
N GLY A 53 2.61 6.71 -6.06
CA GLY A 53 1.46 5.87 -5.77
C GLY A 53 0.63 5.68 -7.02
N GLU A 54 0.34 4.44 -7.36
CA GLU A 54 -0.55 4.10 -8.47
C GLU A 54 -1.97 3.97 -7.96
N LEU A 55 -2.92 4.53 -8.70
CA LEU A 55 -4.34 4.45 -8.36
C LEU A 55 -5.12 4.30 -9.67
N GLY A 56 -5.58 3.10 -9.95
CA GLY A 56 -6.11 2.77 -11.27
C GLY A 56 -5.01 2.91 -12.30
N GLU A 57 -5.25 3.74 -13.31
CA GLU A 57 -4.27 4.01 -14.37
C GLU A 57 -3.46 5.29 -14.10
N ASP A 58 -3.73 5.98 -12.99
CA ASP A 58 -3.06 7.23 -12.65
C ASP A 58 -1.87 6.97 -11.73
N VAL A 59 -0.85 7.81 -11.86
CA VAL A 59 0.34 7.78 -11.01
C VAL A 59 0.50 9.15 -10.36
N TYR A 60 0.64 9.17 -9.06
CA TYR A 60 0.79 10.41 -8.29
C TYR A 60 2.16 10.45 -7.65
N LYS A 61 2.80 11.61 -7.71
CA LYS A 61 4.03 11.86 -6.98
C LYS A 61 3.68 12.11 -5.52
N ILE A 62 4.25 11.30 -4.64
CA ILE A 62 3.97 11.32 -3.20
C ILE A 62 5.14 11.95 -2.48
N LYS A 63 4.85 12.90 -1.59
CA LYS A 63 5.85 13.64 -0.81
C LYS A 63 5.54 13.55 0.67
N GLN A 64 6.46 14.06 1.47
CA GLN A 64 6.34 14.11 2.93
C GLN A 64 4.99 14.69 3.36
N GLY A 65 4.27 13.93 4.17
CA GLY A 65 2.98 14.35 4.72
C GLY A 65 1.78 14.18 3.80
N ASP A 66 1.98 13.65 2.60
CA ASP A 66 0.87 13.46 1.66
C ASP A 66 -0.05 12.33 2.11
N ILE A 67 -1.31 12.45 1.71
CA ILE A 67 -2.34 11.45 1.93
C ILE A 67 -2.88 11.02 0.57
N LEU A 68 -2.98 9.70 0.35
CA LEU A 68 -3.58 9.15 -0.85
C LEU A 68 -4.83 8.34 -0.45
N PRO A 69 -6.03 8.87 -0.71
CA PRO A 69 -7.25 8.10 -0.49
C PRO A 69 -7.49 7.11 -1.62
N ILE A 70 -7.91 5.91 -1.26
CA ILE A 70 -8.22 4.84 -2.20
C ILE A 70 -9.68 4.45 -2.00
N THR A 71 -10.50 4.72 -3.01
CA THR A 71 -11.93 4.47 -2.99
C THR A 71 -12.34 3.75 -4.26
N ASP A 72 -13.60 3.35 -4.33
CA ASP A 72 -14.19 2.77 -5.54
C ASP A 72 -13.48 1.50 -6.01
N ASN A 73 -12.94 0.72 -5.06
CA ASN A 73 -12.29 -0.55 -5.36
C ASN A 73 -11.15 -0.41 -6.38
N LYS A 74 -10.46 0.73 -6.38
CA LYS A 74 -9.40 0.99 -7.35
C LYS A 74 -8.16 0.16 -7.07
N VAL A 75 -7.54 -0.29 -8.14
CA VAL A 75 -6.27 -1.02 -8.09
C VAL A 75 -5.16 -0.06 -7.65
N HIS A 76 -4.29 -0.51 -6.75
CA HIS A 76 -3.24 0.35 -6.21
C HIS A 76 -1.96 -0.42 -5.91
N SER A 77 -0.87 0.30 -5.90
CA SER A 77 0.46 -0.12 -5.49
C SER A 77 1.32 1.13 -5.33
N GLN A 78 2.54 1.01 -4.81
CA GLN A 78 3.37 2.18 -4.57
C GLN A 78 4.85 1.83 -4.58
N THR A 79 5.69 2.84 -4.78
CA THR A 79 7.13 2.66 -4.82
C THR A 79 7.85 3.87 -4.24
N ALA A 80 8.97 3.62 -3.58
CA ALA A 80 9.88 4.67 -3.14
C ALA A 80 10.87 5.00 -4.26
N ALA A 81 11.21 6.27 -4.42
CA ALA A 81 12.29 6.63 -5.34
C ALA A 81 13.63 6.14 -4.81
N PRO A 82 14.61 5.88 -5.68
CA PRO A 82 15.96 5.51 -5.24
C PRO A 82 16.55 6.56 -4.30
N GLY A 83 17.14 6.10 -3.21
CA GLY A 83 17.78 6.98 -2.25
C GLY A 83 16.94 7.38 -1.04
N PHE A 84 15.66 7.05 -1.01
CA PHE A 84 14.77 7.46 0.08
C PHE A 84 14.06 6.27 0.69
N HIS A 85 14.01 6.21 2.02
CA HIS A 85 13.10 5.33 2.71
C HIS A 85 11.71 5.95 2.67
N MET A 86 10.69 5.14 2.44
CA MET A 86 9.29 5.57 2.43
C MET A 86 8.54 4.84 3.54
N TYR A 87 8.10 5.59 4.53
CA TYR A 87 7.19 5.09 5.56
C TYR A 87 5.77 5.42 5.14
N TYR A 88 4.85 4.48 5.32
CA TYR A 88 3.45 4.83 5.20
C TYR A 88 2.59 4.10 6.23
N LEU A 89 1.58 4.83 6.69
CA LEU A 89 0.54 4.31 7.55
C LEU A 89 -0.68 4.07 6.67
N TRP A 90 -1.18 2.84 6.67
CA TRP A 90 -2.41 2.54 5.94
C TRP A 90 -3.53 2.27 6.93
N SER A 91 -4.72 2.74 6.57
CA SER A 91 -5.91 2.61 7.39
C SER A 91 -7.08 2.24 6.49
N ILE A 92 -7.69 1.09 6.78
CA ILE A 92 -8.81 0.57 6.01
C ILE A 92 -10.05 0.61 6.91
N ARG A 93 -11.12 1.20 6.38
CA ARG A 93 -12.41 1.12 7.06
C ARG A 93 -12.95 -0.30 6.93
N HIS A 94 -13.43 -0.83 8.04
CA HIS A 94 -13.88 -2.21 8.19
C HIS A 94 -15.38 -2.24 8.50
N PRO A 95 -16.27 -2.03 7.50
CA PRO A 95 -17.71 -2.02 7.72
C PRO A 95 -18.23 -3.40 8.11
N ASP A 96 -19.32 -3.45 8.87
CA ASP A 96 -19.93 -4.72 9.27
C ASP A 96 -20.43 -5.51 8.05
N GLU A 97 -20.97 -4.80 7.06
CA GLU A 97 -21.54 -5.42 5.85
C GLU A 97 -20.48 -5.81 4.81
N ASP A 98 -19.27 -5.32 4.95
CA ASP A 98 -18.18 -5.59 4.02
C ASP A 98 -16.83 -5.57 4.77
N PRO A 99 -16.61 -6.53 5.68
CA PRO A 99 -15.37 -6.55 6.46
C PRO A 99 -14.16 -6.83 5.59
N TYR A 100 -13.06 -6.15 5.91
CA TYR A 100 -11.80 -6.37 5.22
C TYR A 100 -11.20 -7.71 5.64
N ASP A 101 -11.00 -8.61 4.71
CA ASP A 101 -10.40 -9.92 4.93
C ASP A 101 -9.28 -10.23 3.93
N GLY A 102 -8.83 -9.23 3.21
CA GLY A 102 -7.76 -9.37 2.24
C GLY A 102 -8.02 -8.58 0.97
N PHE A 103 -7.27 -8.90 -0.06
CA PHE A 103 -7.30 -8.16 -1.33
C PHE A 103 -7.17 -9.13 -2.49
N THR A 104 -7.46 -8.62 -3.69
CA THR A 104 -7.41 -9.39 -4.94
C THR A 104 -6.36 -8.79 -5.86
N TYR A 105 -5.42 -9.59 -6.33
CA TYR A 105 -4.47 -9.17 -7.36
C TYR A 105 -5.16 -9.15 -8.72
N ILE A 106 -4.73 -8.22 -9.58
CA ILE A 106 -5.25 -8.16 -10.95
C ILE A 106 -4.40 -9.00 -11.90
N LYS A 107 -5.05 -9.49 -12.96
CA LYS A 107 -4.35 -10.23 -14.01
C LYS A 107 -3.55 -9.26 -14.88
N PRO A 108 -2.37 -9.63 -15.36
CA PRO A 108 -1.71 -10.94 -15.18
C PRO A 108 -0.81 -10.98 -13.94
N PHE A 109 -0.85 -9.97 -13.07
CA PHE A 109 0.14 -9.77 -12.01
C PHE A 109 0.04 -10.80 -10.90
N GLU A 110 -1.08 -11.49 -10.74
CA GLU A 110 -1.19 -12.56 -9.73
C GLU A 110 -0.18 -13.68 -9.94
N THR A 111 0.29 -13.86 -11.17
CA THR A 111 1.30 -14.89 -11.48
C THR A 111 2.68 -14.54 -10.92
N MET A 112 2.91 -13.29 -10.58
CA MET A 112 4.21 -12.85 -10.05
C MET A 112 4.49 -13.42 -8.66
N LEU A 113 3.48 -13.84 -7.94
CA LEU A 113 3.67 -14.49 -6.63
C LEU A 113 4.51 -15.76 -6.76
N ASP A 114 4.26 -16.56 -7.78
CA ASP A 114 5.04 -17.76 -8.06
C ASP A 114 6.47 -17.42 -8.47
N LEU A 115 6.62 -16.36 -9.27
CA LEU A 115 7.94 -15.91 -9.71
C LEU A 115 8.77 -15.40 -8.53
N SER A 116 8.17 -14.72 -7.59
CA SER A 116 8.88 -14.22 -6.41
C SER A 116 9.42 -15.37 -5.55
N LEU A 117 8.74 -16.50 -5.51
CA LEU A 117 9.21 -17.67 -4.80
C LEU A 117 10.44 -18.30 -5.49
N ILE A 118 10.51 -18.18 -6.80
CA ILE A 118 11.63 -18.73 -7.58
C ILE A 118 12.89 -17.87 -7.43
N HIS A 119 12.72 -16.57 -7.24
CA HIS A 119 13.82 -15.61 -7.22
C HIS A 119 14.33 -15.28 -5.81
N ILE A 120 13.80 -15.90 -4.81
CA ILE A 120 14.32 -15.79 -3.46
C ILE A 120 15.52 -16.74 -3.26
#